data_cbf9c134d969f27440b05d980be63933
#
_entry.id   cbf9c134d969f27440b05d980be63933
#
_cell.length_a   1.000
_cell.length_b   1.000
_cell.length_c   1.000
_cell.angle_alpha   90.00
_cell.angle_beta   90.00
_cell.angle_gamma   90.00
#
_symmetry.space_group_name_H-M   'P 1'
#
loop_
_entity.id
_entity.type
_entity.pdbx_description
1 polymer ?
#
loop_
_entity_poly.entity_id
_entity_poly.type
_entity_poly.pdbx_seq_one_letter_code
_entity_poly.pdbx_strand_id
1 'polypeptide(L)'
;LRSDIPDGIPAGETVYYNTRWFECAVAIYKLDSVFMDEVRRNGLLSLNKATSAPWAEAPVLGANYAMDRWVADFVSSLDCIEDKKLQTLFERASANGGYFQVQLTNSTTLIAPDEGLMMVGGYE
;
A
#
# COMPACT_ATOMS: atom_id res chain seq x y z
N LEU A 1 10.86 2.84 7.35
CA LEU A 1 9.75 2.29 6.54
C LEU A 1 10.20 1.45 5.34
N ARG A 2 11.43 1.64 4.86
CA ARG A 2 11.91 0.78 3.76
C ARG A 2 11.98 -0.70 4.16
N SER A 3 12.18 -0.99 5.43
CA SER A 3 12.16 -2.36 5.94
C SER A 3 10.75 -2.98 5.90
N ASP A 4 9.72 -2.15 5.75
CA ASP A 4 8.32 -2.60 5.67
C ASP A 4 7.88 -2.88 4.23
N ILE A 5 8.72 -2.58 3.23
CA ILE A 5 8.44 -2.91 1.84
C ILE A 5 8.44 -4.43 1.71
N PRO A 6 7.37 -5.03 1.17
CA PRO A 6 7.34 -6.49 0.98
C PRO A 6 8.49 -6.97 0.11
N ASP A 7 9.12 -8.08 0.52
CA ASP A 7 10.17 -8.70 -0.28
C ASP A 7 9.61 -9.07 -1.66
N GLY A 8 10.38 -8.80 -2.70
CA GLY A 8 9.99 -9.07 -4.08
C GLY A 8 9.31 -7.92 -4.78
N ILE A 9 9.03 -6.82 -4.09
CA ILE A 9 8.45 -5.61 -4.69
C ILE A 9 9.60 -4.65 -5.05
N PRO A 10 9.81 -4.33 -6.34
CA PRO A 10 10.90 -3.44 -6.76
C PRO A 10 10.53 -1.96 -6.56
N ALA A 11 10.66 -1.49 -5.32
CA ALA A 11 10.39 -0.10 -4.98
C ALA A 11 11.61 0.76 -5.33
N GLY A 12 11.36 1.86 -6.03
CA GLY A 12 12.38 2.84 -6.43
C GLY A 12 12.46 4.00 -5.46
N GLU A 13 12.42 5.22 -6.01
CA GLU A 13 12.58 6.42 -5.21
C GLU A 13 11.40 6.67 -4.29
N THR A 14 11.69 7.31 -3.17
CA THR A 14 10.67 7.80 -2.24
C THR A 14 10.06 9.07 -2.81
N VAL A 15 8.75 9.04 -3.06
CA VAL A 15 7.99 10.18 -3.59
C VAL A 15 7.47 11.06 -2.46
N TYR A 16 7.15 10.46 -1.34
CA TYR A 16 6.60 11.15 -0.19
C TYR A 16 6.95 10.40 1.09
N TYR A 17 7.19 11.13 2.17
CA TYR A 17 7.41 10.58 3.50
C TYR A 17 6.92 11.55 4.54
N ASN A 18 6.19 11.04 5.53
CA ASN A 18 5.80 11.82 6.69
C ASN A 18 5.65 10.92 7.92
N THR A 19 5.93 11.48 9.07
CA THR A 19 5.74 10.79 10.33
C THR A 19 5.23 11.76 11.37
N ARG A 20 4.32 11.29 12.22
CA ARG A 20 3.84 12.01 13.39
C ARG A 20 4.14 11.17 14.61
N TRP A 21 4.82 11.75 15.55
CA TRP A 21 5.27 11.08 16.76
C TRP A 21 4.11 10.33 17.44
N PHE A 22 4.26 9.01 17.64
CA PHE A 22 3.29 8.10 18.26
C PHE A 22 1.95 7.97 17.52
N GLU A 23 1.77 8.61 16.40
CA GLU A 23 0.49 8.53 15.67
C GLU A 23 0.59 7.65 14.44
N CYS A 24 1.48 8.00 13.53
CA CYS A 24 1.59 7.29 12.25
C CYS A 24 2.90 7.58 11.55
N ALA A 25 3.22 6.72 10.61
CA ALA A 25 4.29 6.95 9.65
C ALA A 25 3.79 6.47 8.28
N VAL A 26 4.15 7.17 7.22
CA VAL A 26 3.77 6.79 5.86
C VAL A 26 4.89 7.13 4.90
N ALA A 27 5.13 6.23 3.95
CA ALA A 27 6.03 6.48 2.83
C ALA A 27 5.36 6.04 1.54
N ILE A 28 5.62 6.76 0.47
CA ILE A 28 5.10 6.45 -0.85
C ILE A 28 6.29 6.28 -1.78
N TYR A 29 6.34 5.16 -2.48
CA TYR A 29 7.44 4.79 -3.36
C TYR A 29 6.94 4.66 -4.80
N LYS A 30 7.81 5.05 -5.74
CA LYS A 30 7.60 4.78 -7.15
C LYS A 30 8.01 3.33 -7.41
N LEU A 31 7.19 2.60 -8.15
CA LEU A 31 7.46 1.21 -8.49
C LEU A 31 8.08 1.10 -9.88
N ASP A 32 8.89 0.05 -10.09
CA ASP A 32 9.49 -0.24 -11.38
C ASP A 32 8.43 -0.35 -12.47
N SER A 33 8.65 0.28 -13.62
CA SER A 33 7.66 0.36 -14.70
C SER A 33 7.37 -1.01 -15.33
N VAL A 34 8.39 -1.86 -15.47
CA VAL A 34 8.21 -3.21 -16.05
C VAL A 34 7.36 -4.06 -15.11
N PHE A 35 7.65 -3.99 -13.81
CA PHE A 35 6.86 -4.69 -12.78
C PHE A 35 5.40 -4.21 -12.80
N MET A 36 5.18 -2.90 -12.90
CA MET A 36 3.83 -2.35 -12.92
C MET A 36 3.06 -2.74 -14.18
N ASP A 37 3.73 -2.83 -15.33
CA ASP A 37 3.09 -3.32 -16.54
C ASP A 37 2.62 -4.76 -16.38
N GLU A 38 3.39 -5.60 -15.71
CA GLU A 38 2.99 -6.97 -15.42
C GLU A 38 1.80 -7.02 -14.46
N VAL A 39 1.80 -6.18 -13.43
CA VAL A 39 0.69 -6.10 -12.48
C VAL A 39 -0.59 -5.64 -13.17
N ARG A 40 -0.50 -4.67 -14.08
CA ARG A 40 -1.67 -4.21 -14.85
C ARG A 40 -2.23 -5.30 -15.74
N ARG A 41 -1.37 -6.16 -16.31
CA ARG A 41 -1.80 -7.25 -17.20
C ARG A 41 -2.31 -8.47 -16.44
N ASN A 42 -1.65 -8.83 -15.36
CA ASN A 42 -1.88 -10.10 -14.66
C ASN A 42 -2.49 -9.96 -13.27
N GLY A 43 -2.58 -8.74 -12.74
CA GLY A 43 -3.21 -8.46 -11.46
C GLY A 43 -2.59 -9.24 -10.30
N LEU A 44 -3.44 -9.90 -9.53
CA LEU A 44 -3.02 -10.64 -8.35
C LEU A 44 -2.04 -11.77 -8.65
N LEU A 45 -2.08 -12.34 -9.84
CA LEU A 45 -1.13 -13.41 -10.22
C LEU A 45 0.31 -12.93 -10.12
N SER A 46 0.60 -11.73 -10.66
CA SER A 46 1.94 -11.14 -10.59
C SER A 46 2.36 -10.86 -9.15
N LEU A 47 1.46 -10.27 -8.35
CA LEU A 47 1.77 -9.90 -6.98
C LEU A 47 1.98 -11.13 -6.09
N ASN A 48 1.11 -12.13 -6.19
CA ASN A 48 1.21 -13.35 -5.39
C ASN A 48 2.38 -14.23 -5.82
N LYS A 49 2.84 -14.09 -7.05
CA LYS A 49 4.05 -14.77 -7.54
C LYS A 49 5.32 -14.08 -7.05
N ALA A 50 5.31 -12.75 -6.98
CA ALA A 50 6.47 -11.96 -6.58
C ALA A 50 6.72 -11.96 -5.08
N THR A 51 5.68 -12.13 -4.27
CA THR A 51 5.77 -12.03 -2.82
C THR A 51 5.23 -13.28 -2.14
N SER A 52 5.64 -13.50 -0.89
CA SER A 52 5.19 -14.67 -0.11
C SER A 52 3.86 -14.44 0.61
N ALA A 53 3.53 -13.19 0.95
CA ALA A 53 2.28 -12.89 1.63
C ALA A 53 1.18 -12.59 0.61
N PRO A 54 -0.07 -13.02 0.88
CA PRO A 54 -1.13 -12.86 -0.11
C PRO A 54 -1.57 -11.41 -0.30
N TRP A 55 -1.89 -11.07 -1.53
CA TRP A 55 -2.48 -9.79 -1.91
C TRP A 55 -3.96 -9.96 -2.24
N ALA A 56 -4.71 -8.89 -2.11
CA ALA A 56 -6.13 -8.85 -2.47
C ALA A 56 -6.43 -7.60 -3.28
N GLU A 57 -7.52 -7.64 -4.03
CA GLU A 57 -8.01 -6.51 -4.80
C GLU A 57 -8.92 -5.62 -3.97
N ALA A 58 -8.86 -4.31 -4.21
CA ALA A 58 -9.86 -3.38 -3.68
C ALA A 58 -11.25 -3.71 -4.24
N PRO A 59 -12.34 -3.43 -3.54
CA PRO A 59 -12.39 -2.61 -2.31
C PRO A 59 -11.91 -3.36 -1.07
N VAL A 60 -11.37 -2.59 -0.14
CA VAL A 60 -10.99 -3.11 1.16
C VAL A 60 -12.25 -3.18 2.02
N LEU A 61 -12.67 -4.39 2.35
CA LEU A 61 -13.88 -4.63 3.14
C LEU A 61 -13.48 -5.30 4.46
N GLY A 62 -13.99 -4.77 5.56
CA GLY A 62 -13.78 -5.36 6.88
C GLY A 62 -14.61 -6.62 7.06
N ALA A 63 -14.05 -7.76 6.70
CA ALA A 63 -14.74 -9.06 6.79
C ALA A 63 -14.28 -9.90 7.98
N ASN A 64 -13.15 -9.56 8.61
CA ASN A 64 -12.60 -10.27 9.75
C ASN A 64 -11.63 -9.35 10.50
N TYR A 65 -11.08 -9.84 11.62
CA TYR A 65 -10.20 -9.03 12.47
C TYR A 65 -8.99 -8.45 11.72
N ALA A 66 -8.36 -9.26 10.88
CA ALA A 66 -7.18 -8.80 10.12
C ALA A 66 -7.55 -7.66 9.16
N MET A 67 -8.70 -7.78 8.49
CA MET A 67 -9.19 -6.75 7.57
C MET A 67 -9.61 -5.49 8.31
N ASP A 68 -10.30 -5.62 9.45
CA ASP A 68 -10.71 -4.48 10.28
C ASP A 68 -9.49 -3.72 10.78
N ARG A 69 -8.47 -4.44 11.22
CA ARG A 69 -7.21 -3.84 11.67
C ARG A 69 -6.50 -3.15 10.51
N TRP A 70 -6.45 -3.79 9.34
CA TRP A 70 -5.84 -3.19 8.17
C TRP A 70 -6.51 -1.87 7.81
N VAL A 71 -7.85 -1.83 7.82
CA VAL A 71 -8.62 -0.61 7.52
C VAL A 71 -8.29 0.50 8.52
N ALA A 72 -8.25 0.17 9.81
CA ALA A 72 -7.92 1.16 10.85
C ALA A 72 -6.51 1.71 10.67
N ASP A 73 -5.53 0.85 10.41
CA ASP A 73 -4.14 1.26 10.19
C ASP A 73 -4.01 2.07 8.90
N PHE A 74 -4.74 1.71 7.86
CA PHE A 74 -4.76 2.44 6.60
C PHE A 74 -5.30 3.86 6.78
N VAL A 75 -6.43 4.01 7.46
CA VAL A 75 -7.04 5.32 7.72
C VAL A 75 -6.07 6.21 8.50
N SER A 76 -5.42 5.65 9.52
CA SER A 76 -4.43 6.35 10.31
C SER A 76 -3.25 6.80 9.46
N SER A 77 -2.74 5.92 8.59
CA SER A 77 -1.63 6.24 7.69
C SER A 77 -2.02 7.28 6.65
N LEU A 78 -3.24 7.19 6.14
CA LEU A 78 -3.78 8.13 5.16
C LEU A 78 -3.83 9.54 5.72
N ASP A 79 -4.16 9.68 7.01
CA ASP A 79 -4.18 10.98 7.69
C ASP A 79 -2.79 11.61 7.78
N CYS A 80 -1.73 10.81 7.73
CA CYS A 80 -0.35 11.30 7.68
C CYS A 80 0.06 11.86 6.33
N ILE A 81 -0.71 11.60 5.28
CA ILE A 81 -0.44 12.16 3.95
C ILE A 81 -1.05 13.55 3.90
N GLU A 82 -0.19 14.57 4.00
CA GLU A 82 -0.62 15.97 4.00
C GLU A 82 -0.77 16.53 2.58
N ASP A 83 -0.25 15.82 1.58
CA ASP A 83 -0.47 16.15 0.17
C ASP A 83 -1.85 15.65 -0.26
N LYS A 84 -2.74 16.56 -0.58
CA LYS A 84 -4.13 16.25 -0.91
C LYS A 84 -4.28 15.38 -2.15
N LYS A 85 -3.44 15.56 -3.14
CA LYS A 85 -3.48 14.76 -4.37
C LYS A 85 -3.13 13.31 -4.08
N LEU A 86 -2.06 13.10 -3.33
CA LEU A 86 -1.62 11.76 -2.94
C LEU A 86 -2.63 11.09 -2.01
N GLN A 87 -3.16 11.83 -1.05
CA GLN A 87 -4.18 11.32 -0.15
C GLN A 87 -5.41 10.83 -0.92
N THR A 88 -5.93 11.65 -1.82
CA THR A 88 -7.09 11.31 -2.66
C THR A 88 -6.79 10.12 -3.56
N LEU A 89 -5.59 10.05 -4.13
CA LEU A 89 -5.17 8.95 -4.98
C LEU A 89 -5.26 7.61 -4.26
N PHE A 90 -4.72 7.52 -3.05
CA PHE A 90 -4.74 6.27 -2.28
C PHE A 90 -6.11 5.98 -1.68
N GLU A 91 -6.89 7.00 -1.34
CA GLU A 91 -8.28 6.82 -0.97
C GLU A 91 -9.06 6.13 -2.07
N ARG A 92 -8.91 6.60 -3.30
CA ARG A 92 -9.57 6.00 -4.47
C ARG A 92 -9.07 4.59 -4.74
N ALA A 93 -7.77 4.37 -4.65
CA ALA A 93 -7.19 3.04 -4.87
C ALA A 93 -7.72 2.02 -3.87
N SER A 94 -7.94 2.42 -2.63
CA SER A 94 -8.52 1.53 -1.60
C SER A 94 -9.98 1.18 -1.87
N ALA A 95 -10.68 2.02 -2.60
CA ALA A 95 -12.08 1.80 -2.94
C ALA A 95 -12.24 1.03 -4.26
N ASN A 96 -11.34 1.21 -5.21
CA ASN A 96 -11.42 0.58 -6.51
C ASN A 96 -10.07 0.59 -7.23
N GLY A 97 -9.69 -0.54 -7.77
CA GLY A 97 -8.53 -0.69 -8.64
C GLY A 97 -7.19 -0.88 -7.95
N GLY A 98 -7.09 -0.69 -6.65
CA GLY A 98 -5.86 -0.91 -5.91
C GLY A 98 -5.68 -2.37 -5.50
N TYR A 99 -4.44 -2.68 -5.08
CA TYR A 99 -4.10 -3.98 -4.51
C TYR A 99 -3.49 -3.77 -3.14
N PHE A 100 -3.91 -4.55 -2.17
CA PHE A 100 -3.40 -4.44 -0.81
C PHE A 100 -2.93 -5.79 -0.28
N GLN A 101 -1.95 -5.76 0.61
CA GLN A 101 -1.43 -6.97 1.21
C GLN A 101 -1.99 -7.13 2.61
N VAL A 102 -2.59 -8.28 2.88
CA VAL A 102 -3.15 -8.60 4.19
C VAL A 102 -2.07 -9.21 5.06
N GLN A 103 -1.64 -8.47 6.07
CA GLN A 103 -0.65 -8.93 7.04
C GLN A 103 -1.13 -8.60 8.45
N LEU A 104 -0.75 -9.43 9.41
CA LEU A 104 -0.99 -9.18 10.84
C LEU A 104 0.19 -8.42 11.47
N THR A 105 0.83 -7.57 10.68
CA THR A 105 1.94 -6.71 11.13
C THR A 105 1.43 -5.29 11.34
N ASN A 106 2.31 -4.42 11.85
CA ASN A 106 1.98 -3.02 12.06
C ASN A 106 2.12 -2.16 10.80
N SER A 107 2.26 -2.79 9.65
CA SER A 107 2.38 -2.08 8.38
C SER A 107 1.19 -2.38 7.47
N THR A 108 0.80 -1.38 6.69
CA THR A 108 -0.22 -1.51 5.65
C THR A 108 0.41 -1.16 4.31
N THR A 109 0.10 -1.94 3.29
CA THR A 109 0.68 -1.74 1.96
C THR A 109 -0.44 -1.71 0.93
N LEU A 110 -0.45 -0.66 0.12
CA LEU A 110 -1.45 -0.47 -0.94
C LEU A 110 -0.76 0.00 -2.21
N ILE A 111 -1.02 -0.70 -3.30
CA ILE A 111 -0.51 -0.33 -4.63
C ILE A 111 -1.63 0.34 -5.42
N ALA A 112 -1.31 1.50 -6.00
CA ALA A 112 -2.15 2.20 -6.97
C ALA A 112 -1.54 1.94 -8.37
N PRO A 113 -2.03 0.93 -9.11
CA PRO A 113 -1.35 0.46 -10.32
C PRO A 113 -1.37 1.48 -11.45
N ASP A 114 -2.42 2.27 -11.60
CA ASP A 114 -2.49 3.25 -12.69
C ASP A 114 -1.44 4.33 -12.54
N GLU A 115 -1.07 4.68 -11.32
CA GLU A 115 -0.08 5.70 -11.02
C GLU A 115 1.33 5.11 -10.81
N GLY A 116 1.44 3.81 -10.66
CA GLY A 116 2.72 3.15 -10.41
C GLY A 116 3.31 3.48 -9.04
N LEU A 117 2.45 3.71 -8.04
CA LEU A 117 2.86 4.10 -6.70
C LEU A 117 2.43 3.07 -5.68
N MET A 118 3.22 2.96 -4.61
CA MET A 118 2.91 2.10 -3.47
C MET A 118 3.01 2.90 -2.18
N MET A 119 1.96 2.83 -1.38
CA MET A 119 1.93 3.41 -0.04
C MET A 119 2.28 2.32 0.98
N VAL A 120 3.20 2.65 1.89
CA VAL A 120 3.51 1.82 3.04
C VAL A 120 3.27 2.66 4.28
N GLY A 121 2.36 2.22 5.12
CA GLY A 121 2.05 2.89 6.39
C GLY A 121 2.41 2.01 7.57
N GLY A 122 2.64 2.62 8.73
CA GLY A 122 2.96 1.90 9.94
C GLY A 122 2.95 2.78 11.16
N TYR A 123 3.46 2.24 12.24
CA TYR A 123 3.67 2.98 13.49
C TYR A 123 5.15 3.10 13.78
N GLU A 124 5.53 4.18 14.39
CA GLU A 124 6.89 4.37 14.91
C GLU A 124 6.96 4.15 16.40
#